data_0f3449581de874e33745ebca7bae8e7f
#
_entry.id   0f3449581de874e33745ebca7bae8e7f
#
_cell.length_a   1.000
_cell.length_b   1.000
_cell.length_c   1.000
_cell.angle_alpha   90.00
_cell.angle_beta   90.00
_cell.angle_gamma   90.00
#
_symmetry.space_group_name_H-M   'P 1'
#
loop_
_entity.id
_entity.type
_entity.pdbx_description
1 polymer ?
#
loop_
_entity_poly.entity_id
_entity_poly.type
_entity_poly.pdbx_seq_one_letter_code
_entity_poly.pdbx_strand_id
1 'polypeptide(L)'
;MSGLNNFSSAHNDRLAEAVSVLEEFRREIFLKKTDSSSGVFQWTPPVFPENPSKSIKEPSLPTDYTVIGVDGSNIDVNRHIPVDCFLINTGTARLRYGDVPEAHLSSDPQLFVPPDQTVLSDPDNPHKFLQIQGTILGAIRSVKEMETLAAALKNSKPDSVENIPFVGLIDGTLLLLDLLRPGIPDFVIDAVLVEGFIRALDDIKLAAQEKKIVVASYISLPGSDEIIDGIRLLVCPYEKSDCLYHCGEIRKGARPCDSAAEGLLDRDLMSVTVKDGERSELFSSNFHMAKNYYGDNEITFFYLNTGYEMARVEMPSWASAKRKNVDLVHSVVMEQCRKGRGYPTALMEAHEQAVISTADRRYFLNLVEEVLEKNGIEFTTSQKDRSKRLRWL
;
A
#
# COMPACT_ATOMS: atom_id res chain seq x y z
N MET A 1 34.35 4.61 -13.71
CA MET A 1 34.25 3.19 -13.29
C MET A 1 34.70 2.96 -11.84
N SER A 2 35.77 3.60 -11.32
CA SER A 2 36.23 3.44 -9.93
C SER A 2 35.20 3.85 -8.87
N GLY A 3 34.43 4.92 -9.09
CA GLY A 3 33.41 5.39 -8.15
C GLY A 3 32.21 4.43 -7.98
N LEU A 4 31.80 3.74 -9.03
CA LEU A 4 30.71 2.75 -8.99
C LEU A 4 31.13 1.49 -8.23
N ASN A 5 32.39 1.05 -8.42
CA ASN A 5 32.91 -0.13 -7.69
C ASN A 5 33.04 0.16 -6.18
N ASN A 6 33.46 1.37 -5.80
CA ASN A 6 33.54 1.77 -4.39
C ASN A 6 32.16 1.90 -3.74
N PHE A 7 31.16 2.38 -4.49
CA PHE A 7 29.77 2.46 -4.01
C PHE A 7 29.17 1.06 -3.77
N SER A 8 29.41 0.14 -4.70
CA SER A 8 28.94 -1.26 -4.57
C SER A 8 29.59 -1.98 -3.38
N SER A 9 30.91 -1.79 -3.15
CA SER A 9 31.58 -2.37 -1.99
C SER A 9 31.03 -1.85 -0.68
N ALA A 10 30.91 -0.54 -0.52
CA ALA A 10 30.38 0.07 0.70
C ALA A 10 28.91 -0.31 0.96
N HIS A 11 28.10 -0.52 -0.06
CA HIS A 11 26.72 -1.02 0.07
C HIS A 11 26.71 -2.46 0.60
N ASN A 12 27.54 -3.34 0.02
CA ASN A 12 27.64 -4.74 0.45
C ASN A 12 28.16 -4.88 1.89
N ASP A 13 29.11 -4.05 2.30
CA ASP A 13 29.66 -4.04 3.66
C ASP A 13 28.56 -3.67 4.68
N ARG A 14 27.77 -2.63 4.38
CA ARG A 14 26.64 -2.23 5.23
C ARG A 14 25.57 -3.31 5.30
N LEU A 15 25.26 -3.95 4.16
CA LEU A 15 24.28 -5.03 4.10
C LEU A 15 24.73 -6.21 4.97
N ALA A 16 26.02 -6.59 4.92
CA ALA A 16 26.57 -7.66 5.74
C ALA A 16 26.48 -7.31 7.23
N GLU A 17 26.77 -6.06 7.61
CA GLU A 17 26.61 -5.58 8.98
C GLU A 17 25.13 -5.62 9.42
N ALA A 18 24.20 -5.13 8.59
CA ALA A 18 22.78 -5.18 8.89
C ALA A 18 22.24 -6.60 9.07
N VAL A 19 22.70 -7.56 8.27
CA VAL A 19 22.38 -8.99 8.40
C VAL A 19 22.85 -9.51 9.76
N SER A 20 24.12 -9.26 10.12
CA SER A 20 24.68 -9.70 11.41
C SER A 20 23.88 -9.14 12.59
N VAL A 21 23.51 -7.86 12.53
CA VAL A 21 22.68 -7.21 13.57
C VAL A 21 21.29 -7.85 13.66
N LEU A 22 20.68 -8.20 12.53
CA LEU A 22 19.38 -8.85 12.50
C LEU A 22 19.44 -10.28 13.04
N GLU A 23 20.49 -11.04 12.74
CA GLU A 23 20.73 -12.39 13.25
C GLU A 23 20.99 -12.42 14.75
N GLU A 24 21.69 -11.40 15.27
CA GLU A 24 22.00 -11.22 16.68
C GLU A 24 20.90 -10.48 17.45
N PHE A 25 19.73 -10.29 16.85
CA PHE A 25 18.63 -9.52 17.43
C PHE A 25 18.28 -10.00 18.85
N ARG A 26 18.20 -9.03 19.78
CA ARG A 26 17.76 -9.23 21.17
C ARG A 26 16.62 -8.27 21.49
N ARG A 27 15.46 -8.82 21.67
CA ARG A 27 14.23 -8.05 21.95
C ARG A 27 14.38 -7.10 23.14
N GLU A 28 15.05 -7.55 24.21
CA GLU A 28 15.26 -6.73 25.41
C GLU A 28 16.09 -5.47 25.12
N ILE A 29 17.12 -5.60 24.27
CA ILE A 29 17.97 -4.47 23.88
C ILE A 29 17.15 -3.52 23.02
N PHE A 30 16.40 -4.05 22.03
CA PHE A 30 15.55 -3.26 21.15
C PHE A 30 14.50 -2.48 21.94
N LEU A 31 13.79 -3.11 22.87
CA LEU A 31 12.78 -2.45 23.70
C LEU A 31 13.37 -1.32 24.56
N LYS A 32 14.59 -1.49 25.09
CA LYS A 32 15.29 -0.41 25.81
C LYS A 32 15.62 0.78 24.91
N LYS A 33 15.97 0.52 23.64
CA LYS A 33 16.29 1.56 22.65
C LYS A 33 15.04 2.30 22.14
N THR A 34 13.89 1.63 22.11
CA THR A 34 12.62 2.17 21.62
C THR A 34 11.71 2.71 22.72
N ASP A 35 12.10 2.61 23.98
CA ASP A 35 11.35 3.20 25.09
C ASP A 35 11.25 4.73 24.90
N SER A 36 10.04 5.25 25.00
CA SER A 36 9.72 6.68 24.85
C SER A 36 10.50 7.58 25.83
N SER A 37 10.97 7.01 26.97
CA SER A 37 11.88 7.68 27.89
C SER A 37 13.32 7.80 27.37
N SER A 38 13.63 7.13 26.25
CA SER A 38 15.01 7.07 25.70
C SER A 38 15.41 8.33 24.93
N GLY A 39 14.47 9.24 24.60
CA GLY A 39 14.73 10.48 23.88
C GLY A 39 14.01 10.55 22.54
N VAL A 40 14.35 11.55 21.71
CA VAL A 40 13.73 11.77 20.41
C VAL A 40 14.58 11.11 19.33
N PHE A 41 14.05 10.06 18.69
CA PHE A 41 14.68 9.46 17.50
C PHE A 41 13.89 9.77 16.23
N GLN A 42 14.61 9.85 15.11
CA GLN A 42 14.07 10.25 13.80
C GLN A 42 13.56 9.05 12.97
N TRP A 43 13.69 7.84 13.50
CA TRP A 43 13.44 6.59 12.82
C TRP A 43 12.08 6.01 13.21
N THR A 44 11.47 5.24 12.32
CA THR A 44 10.16 4.61 12.55
C THR A 44 10.32 3.09 12.50
N PRO A 45 10.95 2.48 13.53
CA PRO A 45 11.16 1.05 13.55
C PRO A 45 9.83 0.31 13.69
N PRO A 46 9.67 -0.88 13.08
CA PRO A 46 8.50 -1.71 13.29
C PRO A 46 8.56 -2.38 14.66
N VAL A 47 7.47 -3.03 15.06
CA VAL A 47 7.54 -4.01 16.15
C VAL A 47 8.14 -5.30 15.58
N PHE A 48 9.31 -5.68 16.09
CA PHE A 48 10.01 -6.88 15.65
C PHE A 48 9.40 -8.15 16.26
N PRO A 49 9.32 -9.26 15.48
CA PRO A 49 9.03 -10.59 16.02
C PRO A 49 10.19 -11.08 16.94
N GLU A 50 10.00 -12.21 17.59
CA GLU A 50 11.04 -12.80 18.44
C GLU A 50 12.31 -13.19 17.67
N ASN A 51 12.14 -13.67 16.46
CA ASN A 51 13.25 -14.07 15.59
C ASN A 51 13.10 -13.41 14.20
N PRO A 52 13.51 -12.16 14.04
CA PRO A 52 13.28 -11.40 12.80
C PRO A 52 14.09 -11.89 11.59
N SER A 53 15.18 -12.63 11.80
CA SER A 53 15.99 -13.22 10.72
C SER A 53 15.44 -14.54 10.19
N LYS A 54 14.37 -15.08 10.84
CA LYS A 54 13.82 -16.38 10.45
C LYS A 54 13.06 -16.29 9.13
N SER A 55 13.40 -17.19 8.22
CA SER A 55 12.68 -17.43 6.97
C SER A 55 11.68 -18.59 7.13
N ILE A 56 10.51 -18.47 6.52
CA ILE A 56 9.40 -19.40 6.64
C ILE A 56 9.06 -19.95 5.27
N LYS A 57 9.15 -21.27 5.14
CA LYS A 57 8.84 -21.99 3.91
C LYS A 57 7.38 -21.82 3.49
N GLU A 58 7.17 -21.89 2.19
CA GLU A 58 5.84 -21.84 1.60
C GLU A 58 4.94 -22.95 2.17
N PRO A 59 3.75 -22.56 2.70
CA PRO A 59 2.76 -23.53 3.16
C PRO A 59 2.07 -24.23 2.00
N SER A 60 1.36 -25.34 2.30
CA SER A 60 0.54 -26.01 1.30
C SER A 60 -0.61 -25.10 0.85
N LEU A 61 -0.77 -25.00 -0.47
CA LEU A 61 -1.89 -24.29 -1.10
C LEU A 61 -3.20 -25.11 -0.92
N PRO A 62 -4.32 -24.44 -0.58
CA PRO A 62 -5.62 -25.12 -0.61
C PRO A 62 -5.97 -25.58 -2.03
N THR A 63 -6.69 -26.72 -2.16
CA THR A 63 -7.19 -27.19 -3.45
C THR A 63 -8.19 -26.19 -4.05
N ASP A 64 -9.14 -25.75 -3.23
CA ASP A 64 -10.18 -24.79 -3.63
C ASP A 64 -10.02 -23.49 -2.87
N TYR A 65 -9.94 -22.37 -3.60
CA TYR A 65 -9.86 -21.02 -3.06
C TYR A 65 -10.32 -19.99 -4.09
N THR A 66 -10.70 -18.82 -3.62
CA THR A 66 -11.06 -17.68 -4.47
C THR A 66 -10.15 -16.49 -4.15
N VAL A 67 -9.62 -15.86 -5.18
CA VAL A 67 -8.90 -14.58 -5.06
C VAL A 67 -9.74 -13.48 -5.67
N ILE A 68 -9.85 -12.36 -4.98
CA ILE A 68 -10.48 -11.15 -5.50
C ILE A 68 -9.43 -10.04 -5.48
N GLY A 69 -8.99 -9.63 -6.66
CA GLY A 69 -8.12 -8.47 -6.85
C GLY A 69 -8.95 -7.25 -7.20
N VAL A 70 -8.56 -6.08 -6.66
CA VAL A 70 -9.13 -4.79 -7.03
C VAL A 70 -8.00 -3.81 -7.26
N ASP A 71 -8.13 -3.01 -8.31
CA ASP A 71 -7.24 -1.90 -8.65
C ASP A 71 -8.08 -0.71 -9.13
N GLY A 72 -7.52 0.49 -9.12
CA GLY A 72 -8.19 1.71 -9.52
C GLY A 72 -7.34 2.62 -10.37
N SER A 73 -7.98 3.32 -11.27
CA SER A 73 -7.38 4.44 -11.99
C SER A 73 -8.28 5.68 -11.95
N ASN A 74 -7.71 6.84 -12.23
CA ASN A 74 -8.49 8.07 -12.24
C ASN A 74 -8.12 8.99 -13.41
N ILE A 75 -9.08 9.80 -13.82
CA ILE A 75 -8.86 10.99 -14.62
C ILE A 75 -9.01 12.19 -13.69
N ASP A 76 -7.90 12.89 -13.47
CA ASP A 76 -7.91 14.17 -12.77
C ASP A 76 -8.33 15.27 -13.75
N VAL A 77 -9.05 16.27 -13.22
CA VAL A 77 -9.55 17.34 -14.07
C VAL A 77 -8.42 18.23 -14.55
N ASN A 78 -8.51 18.55 -15.81
CA ASN A 78 -7.59 19.48 -16.44
C ASN A 78 -7.87 20.91 -15.93
N ARG A 79 -6.85 21.59 -15.42
CA ARG A 79 -6.87 23.00 -14.95
C ARG A 79 -7.40 24.01 -15.99
N HIS A 80 -7.65 23.56 -17.21
CA HIS A 80 -8.10 24.37 -18.33
C HIS A 80 -9.61 24.20 -18.61
N ILE A 81 -10.30 23.35 -17.86
CA ILE A 81 -11.74 23.16 -17.95
C ILE A 81 -12.40 23.91 -16.77
N PRO A 82 -13.44 24.74 -17.00
CA PRO A 82 -14.04 25.57 -15.96
C PRO A 82 -14.93 24.81 -14.97
N VAL A 83 -14.98 23.48 -15.07
CA VAL A 83 -15.76 22.61 -14.19
C VAL A 83 -14.83 21.57 -13.57
N ASP A 84 -14.82 21.53 -12.26
CA ASP A 84 -14.06 20.56 -11.49
C ASP A 84 -14.80 19.22 -11.46
N CYS A 85 -14.51 18.33 -12.40
CA CYS A 85 -15.04 16.98 -12.38
C CYS A 85 -13.89 15.98 -12.49
N PHE A 86 -14.02 14.81 -11.94
CA PHE A 86 -13.06 13.73 -12.08
C PHE A 86 -13.75 12.38 -12.23
N LEU A 87 -13.02 11.42 -12.74
CA LEU A 87 -13.52 10.06 -12.91
C LEU A 87 -12.59 9.10 -12.17
N ILE A 88 -13.17 8.16 -11.41
CA ILE A 88 -12.46 7.01 -10.86
C ILE A 88 -13.04 5.77 -11.52
N ASN A 89 -12.17 4.88 -11.99
CA ASN A 89 -12.55 3.58 -12.49
C ASN A 89 -11.95 2.50 -11.60
N THR A 90 -12.78 1.63 -11.02
CA THR A 90 -12.34 0.47 -10.26
C THR A 90 -12.51 -0.79 -11.10
N GLY A 91 -11.41 -1.53 -11.24
CA GLY A 91 -11.36 -2.84 -11.87
C GLY A 91 -11.40 -3.94 -10.81
N THR A 92 -12.17 -4.98 -11.05
CA THR A 92 -12.28 -6.14 -10.16
C THR A 92 -12.02 -7.42 -10.95
N ALA A 93 -11.19 -8.30 -10.39
CA ALA A 93 -10.97 -9.66 -10.88
C ALA A 93 -11.29 -10.67 -9.77
N ARG A 94 -12.34 -11.45 -9.93
CA ARG A 94 -12.67 -12.59 -9.06
C ARG A 94 -12.29 -13.88 -9.76
N LEU A 95 -11.29 -14.57 -9.22
CA LEU A 95 -10.74 -15.80 -9.77
C LEU A 95 -10.92 -16.95 -8.77
N ARG A 96 -11.74 -17.93 -9.12
CA ARG A 96 -11.91 -19.16 -8.35
C ARG A 96 -11.03 -20.25 -8.95
N TYR A 97 -10.33 -20.95 -8.08
CA TYR A 97 -9.47 -22.09 -8.41
C TYR A 97 -9.98 -23.35 -7.73
N GLY A 98 -9.69 -24.50 -8.29
CA GLY A 98 -10.09 -25.81 -7.76
C GLY A 98 -10.98 -26.59 -8.72
N ASP A 99 -11.88 -27.41 -8.18
CA ASP A 99 -12.71 -28.32 -8.96
C ASP A 99 -13.72 -27.61 -9.88
N VAL A 100 -14.15 -26.41 -9.50
CA VAL A 100 -15.08 -25.59 -10.31
C VAL A 100 -14.43 -24.21 -10.54
N PRO A 101 -13.50 -24.10 -11.52
CA PRO A 101 -12.82 -22.85 -11.79
C PRO A 101 -13.78 -21.83 -12.43
N GLU A 102 -13.67 -20.56 -12.00
CA GLU A 102 -14.49 -19.47 -12.50
C GLU A 102 -13.65 -18.19 -12.54
N ALA A 103 -13.85 -17.36 -13.56
CA ALA A 103 -13.28 -16.01 -13.64
C ALA A 103 -14.40 -15.01 -13.93
N HIS A 104 -14.43 -13.93 -13.13
CA HIS A 104 -15.33 -12.82 -13.32
C HIS A 104 -14.53 -11.51 -13.26
N LEU A 105 -14.56 -10.76 -14.35
CA LEU A 105 -13.85 -9.50 -14.51
C LEU A 105 -14.89 -8.38 -14.69
N SER A 106 -14.68 -7.25 -14.05
CA SER A 106 -15.57 -6.10 -14.16
C SER A 106 -14.85 -4.78 -14.02
N SER A 107 -15.41 -3.74 -14.62
CA SER A 107 -14.97 -2.35 -14.58
C SER A 107 -16.15 -1.50 -14.12
N ASP A 108 -15.92 -0.57 -13.20
CA ASP A 108 -16.95 0.33 -12.64
C ASP A 108 -16.46 1.79 -12.65
N PRO A 109 -16.65 2.50 -13.78
CA PRO A 109 -16.29 3.91 -13.88
C PRO A 109 -17.34 4.79 -13.19
N GLN A 110 -16.90 5.64 -12.26
CA GLN A 110 -17.73 6.59 -11.54
C GLN A 110 -17.29 8.02 -11.83
N LEU A 111 -18.24 8.86 -12.29
CA LEU A 111 -18.02 10.28 -12.54
C LEU A 111 -18.44 11.09 -11.30
N PHE A 112 -17.57 12.01 -10.88
CA PHE A 112 -17.78 12.94 -9.78
C PHE A 112 -17.89 14.36 -10.32
N VAL A 113 -18.97 15.03 -9.96
CA VAL A 113 -19.31 16.37 -10.50
C VAL A 113 -19.64 17.36 -9.38
N PRO A 114 -19.42 18.69 -9.60
CA PRO A 114 -19.78 19.72 -8.63
C PRO A 114 -21.32 19.76 -8.39
N PRO A 115 -21.79 20.42 -7.29
CA PRO A 115 -20.95 21.11 -6.31
C PRO A 115 -20.35 20.22 -5.23
N ASP A 116 -21.02 19.12 -4.86
CA ASP A 116 -20.76 18.42 -3.59
C ASP A 116 -19.76 17.26 -3.71
N GLN A 117 -19.58 16.74 -4.93
CA GLN A 117 -18.75 15.52 -5.14
C GLN A 117 -17.28 15.81 -5.42
N THR A 118 -16.91 17.09 -5.61
CA THR A 118 -15.55 17.50 -5.96
C THR A 118 -14.83 18.25 -4.86
N VAL A 119 -15.49 18.41 -3.71
CA VAL A 119 -14.94 19.06 -2.51
C VAL A 119 -15.21 18.23 -1.27
N LEU A 120 -14.32 18.33 -0.31
CA LEU A 120 -14.54 17.88 1.07
C LEU A 120 -14.76 19.08 1.93
N SER A 121 -15.88 19.15 2.63
CA SER A 121 -16.24 20.29 3.48
C SER A 121 -16.17 19.91 4.96
N ASP A 122 -15.75 20.87 5.80
CA ASP A 122 -15.76 20.70 7.24
C ASP A 122 -17.23 20.65 7.73
N PRO A 123 -17.66 19.59 8.41
CA PRO A 123 -19.03 19.47 8.91
C PRO A 123 -19.45 20.59 9.84
N ASP A 124 -18.52 21.12 10.63
CA ASP A 124 -18.76 22.18 11.62
C ASP A 124 -18.65 23.57 10.99
N ASN A 125 -17.99 23.70 9.83
CA ASN A 125 -17.84 24.97 9.12
C ASN A 125 -17.87 24.77 7.60
N PRO A 126 -19.04 24.78 6.94
CA PRO A 126 -19.17 24.55 5.50
C PRO A 126 -18.43 25.54 4.59
N HIS A 127 -17.98 26.69 5.14
CA HIS A 127 -17.13 27.62 4.40
C HIS A 127 -15.67 27.19 4.31
N LYS A 128 -15.28 26.20 5.13
CA LYS A 128 -13.95 25.58 5.10
C LYS A 128 -14.05 24.28 4.30
N PHE A 129 -13.46 24.27 3.13
CA PHE A 129 -13.49 23.12 2.22
C PHE A 129 -12.13 22.91 1.56
N LEU A 130 -11.89 21.70 1.11
CA LEU A 130 -10.72 21.30 0.33
C LEU A 130 -11.17 20.68 -0.99
N GLN A 131 -10.57 21.13 -2.09
CA GLN A 131 -10.83 20.58 -3.40
C GLN A 131 -10.17 19.23 -3.57
N ILE A 132 -10.91 18.26 -4.13
CA ILE A 132 -10.42 16.91 -4.38
C ILE A 132 -9.54 16.90 -5.63
N GLN A 133 -8.22 16.88 -5.42
CA GLN A 133 -7.21 16.81 -6.48
C GLN A 133 -5.89 16.20 -5.97
N GLY A 134 -5.02 15.77 -6.87
CA GLY A 134 -3.69 15.27 -6.53
C GLY A 134 -3.69 14.16 -5.48
N THR A 135 -2.99 14.37 -4.37
CA THR A 135 -2.86 13.39 -3.26
C THR A 135 -4.23 12.99 -2.69
N ILE A 136 -5.16 13.93 -2.53
CA ILE A 136 -6.50 13.66 -1.99
C ILE A 136 -7.30 12.79 -2.96
N LEU A 137 -7.24 13.07 -4.25
CA LEU A 137 -7.88 12.22 -5.26
C LEU A 137 -7.29 10.81 -5.27
N GLY A 138 -5.96 10.68 -5.15
CA GLY A 138 -5.29 9.39 -4.99
C GLY A 138 -5.80 8.61 -3.77
N ALA A 139 -5.95 9.28 -2.64
CA ALA A 139 -6.48 8.66 -1.43
C ALA A 139 -7.96 8.25 -1.57
N ILE A 140 -8.80 9.07 -2.20
CA ILE A 140 -10.21 8.73 -2.49
C ILE A 140 -10.28 7.53 -3.45
N ARG A 141 -9.38 7.44 -4.43
CA ARG A 141 -9.28 6.25 -5.28
C ARG A 141 -8.99 5.01 -4.43
N SER A 142 -8.02 5.05 -3.51
CA SER A 142 -7.73 3.91 -2.63
C SER A 142 -8.92 3.56 -1.71
N VAL A 143 -9.71 4.56 -1.28
CA VAL A 143 -10.98 4.29 -0.59
C VAL A 143 -11.95 3.53 -1.49
N LYS A 144 -12.12 3.96 -2.75
CA LYS A 144 -13.01 3.28 -3.71
C LYS A 144 -12.56 1.85 -4.02
N GLU A 145 -11.27 1.62 -4.13
CA GLU A 145 -10.70 0.27 -4.27
C GLU A 145 -11.05 -0.61 -3.07
N MET A 146 -10.88 -0.10 -1.84
CA MET A 146 -11.19 -0.84 -0.62
C MET A 146 -12.70 -1.08 -0.43
N GLU A 147 -13.56 -0.08 -0.73
CA GLU A 147 -15.02 -0.21 -0.72
C GLU A 147 -15.47 -1.28 -1.73
N THR A 148 -14.89 -1.28 -2.94
CA THR A 148 -15.19 -2.26 -3.99
C THR A 148 -14.78 -3.67 -3.54
N LEU A 149 -13.60 -3.82 -2.94
CA LEU A 149 -13.15 -5.10 -2.40
C LEU A 149 -14.06 -5.58 -1.26
N ALA A 150 -14.44 -4.70 -0.34
CA ALA A 150 -15.35 -5.02 0.76
C ALA A 150 -16.71 -5.50 0.24
N ALA A 151 -17.29 -4.81 -0.74
CA ALA A 151 -18.54 -5.19 -1.38
C ALA A 151 -18.42 -6.55 -2.09
N ALA A 152 -17.34 -6.78 -2.85
CA ALA A 152 -17.10 -8.03 -3.55
C ALA A 152 -16.95 -9.22 -2.58
N LEU A 153 -16.22 -9.07 -1.49
CA LEU A 153 -16.05 -10.09 -0.45
C LEU A 153 -17.36 -10.37 0.31
N LYS A 154 -18.10 -9.32 0.68
CA LYS A 154 -19.38 -9.42 1.40
C LYS A 154 -20.44 -10.12 0.57
N ASN A 155 -20.55 -9.80 -0.72
CA ASN A 155 -21.53 -10.34 -1.63
C ASN A 155 -21.17 -11.72 -2.19
N SER A 156 -19.93 -12.19 -1.96
CA SER A 156 -19.53 -13.54 -2.32
C SER A 156 -20.35 -14.55 -1.54
N LYS A 157 -21.21 -15.29 -2.25
CA LYS A 157 -21.98 -16.36 -1.64
C LYS A 157 -21.03 -17.47 -1.20
N PRO A 158 -21.11 -17.97 0.04
CA PRO A 158 -20.45 -19.22 0.35
C PRO A 158 -21.09 -20.27 -0.55
N ASP A 159 -20.28 -20.97 -1.34
CA ASP A 159 -20.78 -22.14 -2.06
C ASP A 159 -21.38 -23.12 -1.05
N SER A 160 -22.55 -23.59 -1.33
CA SER A 160 -23.48 -24.26 -0.39
C SER A 160 -22.96 -25.57 0.21
N VAL A 161 -21.76 -26.02 -0.11
CA VAL A 161 -21.23 -27.32 0.32
C VAL A 161 -19.80 -27.22 0.89
N GLU A 162 -18.99 -26.22 0.50
CA GLU A 162 -17.58 -26.14 0.90
C GLU A 162 -17.25 -24.72 1.38
N ASN A 163 -16.73 -24.66 2.58
CA ASN A 163 -16.26 -23.43 3.24
C ASN A 163 -14.90 -22.97 2.60
N ILE A 164 -14.95 -22.63 1.31
CA ILE A 164 -13.81 -22.23 0.49
C ILE A 164 -13.26 -20.88 0.99
N PRO A 165 -11.94 -20.73 1.17
CA PRO A 165 -11.36 -19.47 1.60
C PRO A 165 -11.36 -18.43 0.46
N PHE A 166 -11.61 -17.18 0.84
CA PHE A 166 -11.49 -15.99 -0.01
C PHE A 166 -10.28 -15.17 0.42
N VAL A 167 -9.44 -14.79 -0.54
CA VAL A 167 -8.32 -13.88 -0.33
C VAL A 167 -8.58 -12.62 -1.15
N GLY A 168 -8.81 -11.50 -0.45
CA GLY A 168 -8.89 -10.18 -1.07
C GLY A 168 -7.51 -9.58 -1.20
N LEU A 169 -7.18 -9.06 -2.38
CA LEU A 169 -5.90 -8.41 -2.67
C LEU A 169 -6.11 -7.00 -3.20
N ILE A 170 -5.32 -6.07 -2.68
CA ILE A 170 -5.18 -4.68 -3.15
C ILE A 170 -3.74 -4.47 -3.59
N ASP A 171 -3.53 -3.69 -4.66
CA ASP A 171 -2.19 -3.20 -5.04
C ASP A 171 -1.79 -2.00 -4.19
N GLY A 172 -0.53 -1.98 -3.75
CA GLY A 172 0.00 -0.91 -2.92
C GLY A 172 -0.19 -1.10 -1.42
N THR A 173 -0.05 -0.03 -0.66
CA THR A 173 -0.05 -0.08 0.81
C THR A 173 -1.45 0.08 1.43
N LEU A 174 -1.67 -0.58 2.55
CA LEU A 174 -2.84 -0.35 3.42
C LEU A 174 -2.66 0.88 4.34
N LEU A 175 -1.49 1.51 4.34
CA LEU A 175 -1.18 2.68 5.16
C LEU A 175 -1.28 3.96 4.32
N LEU A 176 -2.36 4.72 4.45
CA LEU A 176 -2.55 6.00 3.74
C LEU A 176 -1.77 7.15 4.43
N LEU A 177 -0.45 6.98 4.58
CA LEU A 177 0.41 7.92 5.30
C LEU A 177 0.45 9.32 4.68
N ASP A 178 0.19 9.45 3.40
CA ASP A 178 0.14 10.74 2.71
C ASP A 178 -0.97 11.66 3.23
N LEU A 179 -2.06 11.08 3.75
CA LEU A 179 -3.13 11.83 4.43
C LEU A 179 -2.73 12.33 5.83
N LEU A 180 -1.73 11.71 6.45
CA LEU A 180 -1.28 12.04 7.79
C LEU A 180 -0.12 13.04 7.80
N ARG A 181 0.23 13.60 6.64
CA ARG A 181 1.28 14.63 6.52
C ARG A 181 0.80 15.97 7.09
N PRO A 182 1.74 16.77 7.64
CA PRO A 182 1.41 18.13 8.10
C PRO A 182 0.75 18.97 7.00
N GLY A 183 -0.35 19.63 7.35
CA GLY A 183 -1.09 20.52 6.45
C GLY A 183 -2.35 19.90 5.84
N ILE A 184 -2.61 18.62 6.03
CA ILE A 184 -3.92 18.03 5.73
C ILE A 184 -4.87 18.32 6.89
N PRO A 185 -6.05 18.94 6.65
CA PRO A 185 -7.01 19.23 7.71
C PRO A 185 -7.64 17.96 8.30
N ASP A 186 -7.96 17.97 9.60
CA ASP A 186 -8.54 16.82 10.31
C ASP A 186 -9.84 16.33 9.65
N PHE A 187 -10.73 17.24 9.23
CA PHE A 187 -11.98 16.84 8.57
C PHE A 187 -11.76 16.07 7.26
N VAL A 188 -10.62 16.25 6.58
CA VAL A 188 -10.23 15.47 5.40
C VAL A 188 -9.76 14.09 5.81
N ILE A 189 -8.97 14.00 6.89
CA ILE A 189 -8.52 12.71 7.45
C ILE A 189 -9.74 11.92 7.92
N ASP A 190 -10.65 12.54 8.64
CA ASP A 190 -11.89 11.91 9.12
C ASP A 190 -12.73 11.38 7.95
N ALA A 191 -13.00 12.22 6.94
CA ALA A 191 -13.85 11.84 5.83
C ALA A 191 -13.22 10.73 4.94
N VAL A 192 -11.92 10.81 4.64
CA VAL A 192 -11.27 9.92 3.68
C VAL A 192 -10.68 8.69 4.37
N LEU A 193 -9.92 8.89 5.46
CA LEU A 193 -9.28 7.77 6.14
C LEU A 193 -10.26 7.04 7.05
N VAL A 194 -10.92 7.75 7.99
CA VAL A 194 -11.72 7.09 9.02
C VAL A 194 -13.04 6.57 8.44
N GLU A 195 -13.87 7.48 7.89
CA GLU A 195 -15.20 7.15 7.37
C GLU A 195 -15.17 6.47 5.99
N GLY A 196 -14.03 6.55 5.28
CA GLY A 196 -13.82 5.86 4.03
C GLY A 196 -13.04 4.56 4.20
N PHE A 197 -11.71 4.66 4.23
CA PHE A 197 -10.81 3.51 4.13
C PHE A 197 -10.91 2.53 5.32
N ILE A 198 -10.84 3.06 6.55
CA ILE A 198 -10.91 2.24 7.78
C ILE A 198 -12.27 1.58 7.90
N ARG A 199 -13.35 2.31 7.61
CA ARG A 199 -14.70 1.75 7.60
C ARG A 199 -14.84 0.59 6.62
N ALA A 200 -14.26 0.70 5.42
CA ALA A 200 -14.27 -0.40 4.45
C ALA A 200 -13.47 -1.61 4.94
N LEU A 201 -12.34 -1.41 5.64
CA LEU A 201 -11.63 -2.49 6.33
C LEU A 201 -12.46 -3.14 7.43
N ASP A 202 -13.21 -2.36 8.21
CA ASP A 202 -14.10 -2.87 9.25
C ASP A 202 -15.26 -3.68 8.65
N ASP A 203 -15.79 -3.28 7.50
CA ASP A 203 -16.80 -4.07 6.76
C ASP A 203 -16.26 -5.44 6.34
N ILE A 204 -14.98 -5.51 5.89
CA ILE A 204 -14.32 -6.78 5.58
C ILE A 204 -14.12 -7.60 6.87
N LYS A 205 -13.68 -6.96 7.96
CA LYS A 205 -13.51 -7.61 9.27
C LYS A 205 -14.80 -8.25 9.76
N LEU A 206 -15.94 -7.55 9.62
CA LEU A 206 -17.26 -8.09 9.96
C LEU A 206 -17.61 -9.29 9.07
N ALA A 207 -17.43 -9.19 7.76
CA ALA A 207 -17.67 -10.31 6.85
C ALA A 207 -16.78 -11.53 7.15
N ALA A 208 -15.57 -11.31 7.62
CA ALA A 208 -14.61 -12.36 8.00
C ALA A 208 -14.99 -13.12 9.28
N GLN A 209 -15.97 -12.64 10.06
CA GLN A 209 -16.52 -13.36 11.20
C GLN A 209 -17.46 -14.51 10.76
N GLU A 210 -18.12 -14.32 9.63
CA GLU A 210 -19.10 -15.28 9.10
C GLU A 210 -18.51 -16.19 8.01
N LYS A 211 -17.47 -15.74 7.33
CA LYS A 211 -16.86 -16.40 6.17
C LYS A 211 -15.36 -16.56 6.36
N LYS A 212 -14.74 -17.50 5.65
CA LYS A 212 -13.28 -17.61 5.58
C LYS A 212 -12.70 -16.54 4.65
N ILE A 213 -12.70 -15.28 5.07
CA ILE A 213 -12.17 -14.16 4.33
C ILE A 213 -10.85 -13.71 4.99
N VAL A 214 -9.86 -13.45 4.15
CA VAL A 214 -8.61 -12.80 4.53
C VAL A 214 -8.34 -11.68 3.52
N VAL A 215 -7.86 -10.54 3.99
CA VAL A 215 -7.45 -9.41 3.15
C VAL A 215 -5.97 -9.15 3.32
N ALA A 216 -5.32 -8.84 2.21
CA ALA A 216 -3.92 -8.42 2.18
C ALA A 216 -3.69 -7.41 1.05
N SER A 217 -2.61 -6.66 1.14
CA SER A 217 -2.08 -5.90 0.02
C SER A 217 -0.77 -6.50 -0.47
N TYR A 218 -0.42 -6.18 -1.71
CA TYR A 218 0.83 -6.57 -2.35
C TYR A 218 1.55 -5.32 -2.83
N ILE A 219 2.80 -5.15 -2.40
CA ILE A 219 3.66 -4.04 -2.79
C ILE A 219 4.86 -4.60 -3.55
N SER A 220 4.87 -4.36 -4.86
CA SER A 220 5.99 -4.69 -5.73
C SER A 220 7.16 -3.74 -5.48
N LEU A 221 8.38 -4.27 -5.41
CA LEU A 221 9.60 -3.50 -5.19
C LEU A 221 9.49 -2.42 -4.09
N PRO A 222 9.12 -2.80 -2.85
CA PRO A 222 8.84 -1.85 -1.77
C PRO A 222 10.02 -0.93 -1.49
N GLY A 223 9.73 0.35 -1.26
CA GLY A 223 10.71 1.36 -0.90
C GLY A 223 10.82 1.62 0.61
N SER A 224 10.21 0.80 1.44
CA SER A 224 10.19 0.94 2.90
C SER A 224 11.54 0.66 3.53
N ASP A 225 11.78 1.29 4.67
CA ASP A 225 13.00 1.22 5.47
C ASP A 225 12.72 1.02 6.97
N GLU A 226 11.51 0.55 7.34
CA GLU A 226 11.11 0.36 8.74
C GLU A 226 12.05 -0.61 9.48
N ILE A 227 12.43 -1.75 8.86
CA ILE A 227 13.34 -2.72 9.47
C ILE A 227 14.75 -2.13 9.56
N ILE A 228 15.18 -1.42 8.53
CA ILE A 228 16.46 -0.70 8.51
C ILE A 228 16.48 0.38 9.61
N ASP A 229 15.39 1.06 9.85
CA ASP A 229 15.26 1.99 10.97
C ASP A 229 15.44 1.29 12.33
N GLY A 230 14.94 0.07 12.45
CA GLY A 230 15.20 -0.78 13.61
C GLY A 230 16.67 -1.15 13.75
N ILE A 231 17.35 -1.50 12.66
CA ILE A 231 18.79 -1.75 12.64
C ILE A 231 19.56 -0.51 13.10
N ARG A 232 19.18 0.70 12.63
CA ARG A 232 19.78 1.96 13.09
C ARG A 232 19.75 2.14 14.61
N LEU A 233 18.64 1.76 15.23
CA LEU A 233 18.50 1.84 16.69
C LEU A 233 19.34 0.78 17.39
N LEU A 234 19.43 -0.44 16.87
CA LEU A 234 20.22 -1.51 17.43
C LEU A 234 21.73 -1.21 17.42
N VAL A 235 22.25 -0.64 16.33
CA VAL A 235 23.67 -0.25 16.21
C VAL A 235 23.98 1.11 16.86
N CYS A 236 22.98 1.84 17.34
CA CYS A 236 23.20 3.11 18.01
C CYS A 236 24.09 2.93 19.24
N PRO A 237 25.27 3.59 19.32
CA PRO A 237 26.22 3.37 20.40
C PRO A 237 25.77 3.98 21.75
N TYR A 238 24.78 4.86 21.70
CA TYR A 238 24.30 5.56 22.88
C TYR A 238 23.28 4.71 23.64
N GLU A 239 23.32 4.73 24.95
CA GLU A 239 22.37 4.02 25.81
C GLU A 239 20.93 4.47 25.53
N LYS A 240 20.72 5.79 25.38
CA LYS A 240 19.49 6.40 24.92
C LYS A 240 19.63 6.84 23.48
N SER A 241 18.73 6.38 22.61
CA SER A 241 18.74 6.70 21.20
C SER A 241 18.16 8.11 20.92
N ASP A 242 18.72 9.15 21.56
CA ASP A 242 18.31 10.53 21.31
C ASP A 242 19.06 11.10 20.10
N CYS A 243 18.43 11.00 18.92
CA CYS A 243 19.04 11.46 17.66
C CYS A 243 19.20 12.98 17.62
N LEU A 244 18.30 13.73 18.23
CA LEU A 244 18.39 15.19 18.27
C LEU A 244 19.58 15.64 19.10
N TYR A 245 19.76 15.06 20.29
CA TYR A 245 20.82 15.40 21.19
C TYR A 245 22.19 14.92 20.72
N HIS A 246 22.32 13.66 20.28
CA HIS A 246 23.61 13.05 19.93
C HIS A 246 24.03 13.29 18.49
N CYS A 247 23.09 13.42 17.57
CA CYS A 247 23.34 13.44 16.12
C CYS A 247 22.74 14.63 15.39
N GLY A 248 22.10 15.58 16.08
CA GLY A 248 21.37 16.70 15.45
C GLY A 248 22.23 17.55 14.51
N GLU A 249 23.53 17.72 14.84
CA GLU A 249 24.50 18.47 14.03
C GLU A 249 25.32 17.58 13.08
N ILE A 250 25.20 16.25 13.19
CA ILE A 250 25.97 15.31 12.36
C ILE A 250 25.31 15.19 11.00
N ARG A 251 26.08 15.40 9.93
CA ARG A 251 25.60 15.25 8.55
C ARG A 251 25.07 13.82 8.31
N LYS A 252 23.97 13.71 7.58
CA LYS A 252 23.47 12.42 7.08
C LYS A 252 24.57 11.69 6.31
N GLY A 253 24.76 10.41 6.55
CA GLY A 253 25.84 9.59 6.03
C GLY A 253 27.11 9.55 6.91
N ALA A 254 27.17 10.32 8.01
CA ALA A 254 28.28 10.34 8.95
C ALA A 254 27.85 9.99 10.40
N ARG A 255 26.58 9.65 10.62
CA ARG A 255 26.06 9.23 11.93
C ARG A 255 26.58 7.83 12.27
N PRO A 256 26.76 7.48 13.54
CA PRO A 256 27.22 6.13 13.90
C PRO A 256 26.37 5.00 13.33
N CYS A 257 25.05 5.18 13.24
CA CYS A 257 24.13 4.18 12.68
C CYS A 257 24.17 4.09 11.15
N ASP A 258 24.80 5.05 10.45
CA ASP A 258 24.88 5.04 9.00
C ASP A 258 25.87 3.96 8.49
N SER A 259 26.76 3.44 9.34
CA SER A 259 27.66 2.33 8.99
C SER A 259 26.93 1.07 8.58
N ALA A 260 25.78 0.78 9.21
CA ALA A 260 24.97 -0.43 8.96
C ALA A 260 23.68 -0.16 8.18
N ALA A 261 23.35 1.09 7.83
CA ALA A 261 22.00 1.36 7.36
C ALA A 261 21.88 2.42 6.25
N GLU A 262 22.92 3.22 5.98
CA GLU A 262 22.80 4.31 5.00
C GLU A 262 22.61 3.79 3.57
N GLY A 263 21.48 4.21 2.97
CA GLY A 263 21.14 3.84 1.59
C GLY A 263 20.64 2.41 1.41
N LEU A 264 20.39 1.66 2.50
CA LEU A 264 19.72 0.37 2.45
C LEU A 264 18.20 0.55 2.57
N LEU A 265 17.47 -0.34 1.93
CA LEU A 265 16.03 -0.55 2.08
C LEU A 265 15.77 -1.93 2.70
N ASP A 266 14.60 -2.09 3.28
CA ASP A 266 14.20 -3.38 3.85
C ASP A 266 14.30 -4.53 2.83
N ARG A 267 13.92 -4.27 1.57
CA ARG A 267 14.01 -5.28 0.50
C ARG A 267 15.45 -5.75 0.24
N ASP A 268 16.45 -4.88 0.43
CA ASP A 268 17.86 -5.25 0.25
C ASP A 268 18.26 -6.26 1.32
N LEU A 269 17.93 -5.99 2.58
CA LEU A 269 18.17 -6.86 3.71
C LEU A 269 17.42 -8.18 3.58
N MET A 270 16.12 -8.11 3.23
CA MET A 270 15.28 -9.30 3.09
C MET A 270 15.69 -10.17 1.91
N SER A 271 16.25 -9.60 0.83
CA SER A 271 16.72 -10.38 -0.33
C SER A 271 17.85 -11.34 -0.02
N VAL A 272 18.62 -11.11 1.04
CA VAL A 272 19.72 -11.98 1.47
C VAL A 272 19.34 -12.89 2.64
N THR A 273 18.25 -12.58 3.36
CA THR A 273 17.81 -13.37 4.51
C THR A 273 16.64 -14.29 4.21
N VAL A 274 15.81 -13.96 3.20
CA VAL A 274 14.59 -14.71 2.82
C VAL A 274 14.83 -15.42 1.51
N LYS A 275 14.76 -16.75 1.51
CA LYS A 275 14.99 -17.59 0.32
C LYS A 275 13.82 -17.56 -0.66
N ASP A 276 14.07 -17.96 -1.91
CA ASP A 276 13.03 -18.08 -2.93
C ASP A 276 11.86 -18.94 -2.46
N GLY A 277 10.64 -18.45 -2.64
CA GLY A 277 9.40 -19.07 -2.17
C GLY A 277 9.15 -18.96 -0.68
N GLU A 278 10.05 -18.36 0.10
CA GLU A 278 9.90 -18.18 1.54
C GLU A 278 9.45 -16.75 1.87
N ARG A 279 8.94 -16.57 3.07
CA ARG A 279 8.63 -15.25 3.65
C ARG A 279 9.41 -15.00 4.93
N SER A 280 9.56 -13.75 5.29
CA SER A 280 10.04 -13.36 6.63
C SER A 280 9.02 -13.73 7.72
N GLU A 281 9.40 -13.59 8.98
CA GLU A 281 8.42 -13.47 10.07
C GLU A 281 7.55 -12.22 9.90
N LEU A 282 6.51 -12.12 10.71
CA LEU A 282 5.54 -11.04 10.68
C LEU A 282 6.03 -9.89 11.55
N PHE A 283 6.13 -8.70 10.97
CA PHE A 283 6.40 -7.44 11.64
C PHE A 283 5.09 -6.66 11.83
N SER A 284 5.04 -5.73 12.78
CA SER A 284 3.93 -4.77 12.87
C SER A 284 4.45 -3.37 12.58
N SER A 285 3.81 -2.67 11.67
CA SER A 285 4.14 -1.28 11.39
C SER A 285 3.87 -0.41 12.63
N ASN A 286 4.74 0.55 12.88
CA ASN A 286 4.70 1.34 14.11
C ASN A 286 4.65 2.86 13.83
N PHE A 287 4.08 3.26 12.71
CA PHE A 287 3.85 4.67 12.44
C PHE A 287 2.93 5.28 13.49
N HIS A 288 3.51 6.11 14.35
CA HIS A 288 2.80 6.68 15.51
C HIS A 288 1.53 7.43 15.11
N MET A 289 1.58 8.18 14.01
CA MET A 289 0.41 8.92 13.51
C MET A 289 -0.70 7.98 13.02
N ALA A 290 -0.34 6.85 12.41
CA ALA A 290 -1.33 5.86 11.94
C ALA A 290 -2.03 5.17 13.12
N LYS A 291 -1.36 4.91 14.23
CA LYS A 291 -1.95 4.25 15.41
C LYS A 291 -3.19 4.95 15.95
N ASN A 292 -3.23 6.29 15.88
CA ASN A 292 -4.35 7.06 16.38
C ASN A 292 -5.64 6.84 15.56
N TYR A 293 -5.51 6.43 14.29
CA TYR A 293 -6.63 6.29 13.37
C TYR A 293 -6.98 4.83 13.07
N TYR A 294 -5.97 3.96 12.97
CA TYR A 294 -6.17 2.57 12.53
C TYR A 294 -6.78 1.66 13.62
N GLY A 295 -6.59 1.98 14.91
CA GLY A 295 -7.18 1.21 16.02
C GLY A 295 -6.91 -0.29 15.88
N ASP A 296 -7.98 -1.08 15.86
CA ASP A 296 -7.90 -2.54 15.66
C ASP A 296 -7.45 -2.98 14.25
N ASN A 297 -7.33 -2.04 13.31
CA ASN A 297 -6.82 -2.27 11.96
C ASN A 297 -5.32 -1.97 11.84
N GLU A 298 -4.56 -2.00 12.94
CA GLU A 298 -3.09 -1.90 12.87
C GLU A 298 -2.54 -2.81 11.77
N ILE A 299 -1.55 -2.31 11.01
CA ILE A 299 -1.02 -3.04 9.86
C ILE A 299 0.20 -3.86 10.29
N THR A 300 0.14 -5.14 9.98
CA THR A 300 1.26 -6.07 10.03
C THR A 300 1.76 -6.34 8.63
N PHE A 301 3.02 -6.72 8.51
CA PHE A 301 3.60 -7.02 7.19
C PHE A 301 4.66 -8.11 7.27
N PHE A 302 4.89 -8.74 6.13
CA PHE A 302 6.02 -9.63 5.91
C PHE A 302 6.60 -9.38 4.52
N TYR A 303 7.86 -9.75 4.34
CA TYR A 303 8.52 -9.77 3.04
C TYR A 303 8.42 -11.16 2.43
N LEU A 304 8.09 -11.23 1.16
CA LEU A 304 7.90 -12.46 0.40
C LEU A 304 8.86 -12.46 -0.79
N ASN A 305 9.75 -13.44 -0.82
CA ASN A 305 10.59 -13.66 -2.00
C ASN A 305 9.83 -14.54 -3.00
N THR A 306 9.34 -13.91 -4.06
CA THR A 306 8.55 -14.62 -5.09
C THR A 306 9.41 -15.39 -6.09
N GLY A 307 10.75 -15.29 -5.99
CA GLY A 307 11.69 -15.76 -7.00
C GLY A 307 11.84 -14.81 -8.20
N TYR A 308 10.98 -13.80 -8.29
CA TYR A 308 11.06 -12.72 -9.29
C TYR A 308 11.43 -11.38 -8.63
N GLU A 309 10.90 -11.13 -7.46
CA GLU A 309 11.16 -9.92 -6.68
C GLU A 309 10.99 -10.18 -5.18
N MET A 310 11.50 -9.26 -4.38
CA MET A 310 11.19 -9.14 -2.96
C MET A 310 9.97 -8.23 -2.80
N ALA A 311 8.81 -8.81 -2.55
CA ALA A 311 7.57 -8.09 -2.33
C ALA A 311 7.32 -7.85 -0.84
N ARG A 312 6.57 -6.80 -0.49
CA ARG A 312 6.00 -6.59 0.84
C ARG A 312 4.51 -6.90 0.79
N VAL A 313 4.06 -7.73 1.70
CA VAL A 313 2.65 -8.09 1.87
C VAL A 313 2.16 -7.53 3.20
N GLU A 314 1.12 -6.70 3.16
CA GLU A 314 0.54 -6.10 4.36
C GLU A 314 -0.82 -6.72 4.66
N MET A 315 -1.14 -6.85 5.94
CA MET A 315 -2.39 -7.38 6.44
C MET A 315 -2.84 -6.60 7.68
N PRO A 316 -4.14 -6.34 7.86
CA PRO A 316 -4.64 -5.86 9.15
C PRO A 316 -4.35 -6.87 10.26
N SER A 317 -4.08 -6.40 11.47
CA SER A 317 -3.68 -7.23 12.60
C SER A 317 -4.72 -8.31 12.95
N TRP A 318 -6.02 -8.00 12.83
CA TRP A 318 -7.09 -8.99 13.03
C TRP A 318 -7.06 -10.12 11.99
N ALA A 319 -6.63 -9.85 10.75
CA ALA A 319 -6.49 -10.86 9.70
C ALA A 319 -5.27 -11.73 9.93
N SER A 320 -4.16 -11.14 10.34
CA SER A 320 -2.87 -11.82 10.59
C SER A 320 -2.77 -12.50 11.96
N ALA A 321 -3.67 -12.20 12.91
CA ALA A 321 -3.69 -12.78 14.24
C ALA A 321 -3.72 -14.31 14.25
N LYS A 322 -4.29 -14.91 13.22
CA LYS A 322 -4.31 -16.37 13.04
C LYS A 322 -3.22 -16.75 12.05
N ARG A 323 -2.19 -17.48 12.48
CA ARG A 323 -1.10 -17.93 11.62
C ARG A 323 -1.57 -18.59 10.32
N LYS A 324 -2.63 -19.39 10.38
CA LYS A 324 -3.24 -20.02 9.21
C LYS A 324 -3.70 -19.04 8.13
N ASN A 325 -4.04 -17.81 8.51
CA ASN A 325 -4.44 -16.78 7.55
C ASN A 325 -3.20 -16.21 6.85
N VAL A 326 -2.11 -15.98 7.60
CA VAL A 326 -0.82 -15.55 7.02
C VAL A 326 -0.26 -16.61 6.09
N ASP A 327 -0.38 -17.89 6.48
CA ASP A 327 0.06 -19.02 5.68
C ASP A 327 -0.79 -19.17 4.41
N LEU A 328 -2.11 -18.92 4.49
CA LEU A 328 -3.00 -18.88 3.33
C LEU A 328 -2.61 -17.76 2.36
N VAL A 329 -2.41 -16.54 2.86
CA VAL A 329 -1.98 -15.40 2.02
C VAL A 329 -0.65 -15.71 1.36
N HIS A 330 0.34 -16.24 2.09
CA HIS A 330 1.63 -16.62 1.55
C HIS A 330 1.49 -17.59 0.37
N SER A 331 0.82 -18.73 0.58
CA SER A 331 0.70 -19.77 -0.47
C SER A 331 -0.12 -19.27 -1.67
N VAL A 332 -1.20 -18.51 -1.44
CA VAL A 332 -2.04 -17.97 -2.50
C VAL A 332 -1.29 -16.91 -3.31
N VAL A 333 -0.61 -15.95 -2.66
CA VAL A 333 0.15 -14.91 -3.35
C VAL A 333 1.29 -15.53 -4.17
N MET A 334 2.00 -16.53 -3.63
CA MET A 334 3.02 -17.27 -4.37
C MET A 334 2.46 -17.90 -5.63
N GLU A 335 1.33 -18.61 -5.53
CA GLU A 335 0.70 -19.22 -6.69
C GLU A 335 0.19 -18.19 -7.70
N GLN A 336 -0.36 -17.07 -7.23
CA GLN A 336 -0.76 -15.96 -8.08
C GLN A 336 0.43 -15.36 -8.85
N CYS A 337 1.58 -15.18 -8.20
CA CYS A 337 2.81 -14.70 -8.83
C CYS A 337 3.36 -15.70 -9.86
N ARG A 338 3.30 -17.02 -9.58
CA ARG A 338 3.68 -18.04 -10.57
C ARG A 338 2.82 -17.99 -11.82
N LYS A 339 1.49 -17.87 -11.65
CA LYS A 339 0.54 -17.77 -12.76
C LYS A 339 0.71 -16.47 -13.54
N GLY A 340 0.95 -15.35 -12.85
CA GLY A 340 1.14 -14.02 -13.43
C GLY A 340 2.58 -13.70 -13.83
N ARG A 341 3.49 -14.69 -13.83
CA ARG A 341 4.90 -14.54 -14.24
C ARG A 341 5.65 -13.46 -13.45
N GLY A 342 5.42 -13.42 -12.16
CA GLY A 342 6.12 -12.53 -11.23
C GLY A 342 5.22 -11.55 -10.46
N TYR A 343 4.00 -11.32 -10.93
CA TYR A 343 3.02 -10.44 -10.28
C TYR A 343 1.68 -11.18 -10.06
N PRO A 344 0.92 -10.90 -8.98
CA PRO A 344 -0.34 -11.61 -8.72
C PRO A 344 -1.36 -11.47 -9.85
N THR A 345 -1.77 -12.59 -10.45
CA THR A 345 -2.69 -12.62 -11.61
C THR A 345 -3.97 -11.84 -11.34
N ALA A 346 -4.56 -11.97 -10.14
CA ALA A 346 -5.81 -11.28 -9.81
C ALA A 346 -5.64 -9.76 -9.80
N LEU A 347 -4.48 -9.24 -9.37
CA LEU A 347 -4.17 -7.80 -9.42
C LEU A 347 -3.88 -7.35 -10.85
N MET A 348 -3.17 -8.16 -11.64
CA MET A 348 -2.92 -7.87 -13.04
C MET A 348 -4.23 -7.75 -13.83
N GLU A 349 -5.14 -8.70 -13.65
CA GLU A 349 -6.45 -8.68 -14.33
C GLU A 349 -7.33 -7.52 -13.82
N ALA A 350 -7.29 -7.20 -12.53
CA ALA A 350 -7.98 -6.03 -11.98
C ALA A 350 -7.42 -4.73 -12.58
N HIS A 351 -6.11 -4.62 -12.72
CA HIS A 351 -5.45 -3.49 -13.37
C HIS A 351 -5.93 -3.29 -14.82
N GLU A 352 -5.98 -4.37 -15.61
CA GLU A 352 -6.49 -4.31 -17.00
C GLU A 352 -7.94 -3.83 -17.07
N GLN A 353 -8.77 -4.14 -16.06
CA GLN A 353 -10.14 -3.65 -15.95
C GLN A 353 -10.22 -2.18 -15.48
N ALA A 354 -9.26 -1.75 -14.65
CA ALA A 354 -9.20 -0.40 -14.10
C ALA A 354 -8.61 0.61 -15.10
N VAL A 355 -7.68 0.15 -15.95
CA VAL A 355 -6.85 1.02 -16.79
C VAL A 355 -7.69 2.00 -17.64
N ILE A 356 -7.31 3.27 -17.59
CA ILE A 356 -7.85 4.34 -18.45
C ILE A 356 -6.77 4.74 -19.45
N SER A 357 -6.96 4.36 -20.70
CA SER A 357 -6.01 4.65 -21.78
C SER A 357 -5.92 6.16 -22.07
N THR A 358 -4.88 6.55 -22.78
CA THR A 358 -4.77 7.94 -23.30
C THR A 358 -5.92 8.29 -24.25
N ALA A 359 -6.49 7.30 -24.96
CA ALA A 359 -7.65 7.49 -25.84
C ALA A 359 -8.92 7.74 -25.02
N ASP A 360 -9.16 6.96 -23.95
CA ASP A 360 -10.30 7.13 -23.05
C ASP A 360 -10.25 8.48 -22.36
N ARG A 361 -9.06 8.89 -21.87
CA ARG A 361 -8.86 10.22 -21.30
C ARG A 361 -9.21 11.34 -22.26
N ARG A 362 -8.79 11.23 -23.51
CA ARG A 362 -9.16 12.23 -24.55
C ARG A 362 -10.64 12.22 -24.83
N TYR A 363 -11.23 11.05 -24.97
CA TYR A 363 -12.65 10.90 -25.21
C TYR A 363 -13.48 11.52 -24.08
N PHE A 364 -13.12 11.24 -22.83
CA PHE A 364 -13.75 11.84 -21.66
C PHE A 364 -13.67 13.38 -21.68
N LEU A 365 -12.49 13.93 -21.93
CA LEU A 365 -12.32 15.40 -22.01
C LEU A 365 -13.16 16.01 -23.12
N ASN A 366 -13.26 15.38 -24.30
CA ASN A 366 -14.09 15.84 -25.36
C ASN A 366 -15.60 15.82 -25.01
N LEU A 367 -16.07 14.77 -24.31
CA LEU A 367 -17.43 14.70 -23.80
C LEU A 367 -17.75 15.84 -22.82
N VAL A 368 -16.83 16.14 -21.91
CA VAL A 368 -16.98 17.27 -20.97
C VAL A 368 -17.04 18.58 -21.76
N GLU A 369 -16.16 18.79 -22.74
CA GLU A 369 -16.16 19.97 -23.62
C GLU A 369 -17.51 20.13 -24.36
N GLU A 370 -18.01 19.06 -24.96
CA GLU A 370 -19.32 19.08 -25.65
C GLU A 370 -20.49 19.43 -24.72
N VAL A 371 -20.49 18.90 -23.48
CA VAL A 371 -21.55 19.21 -22.52
C VAL A 371 -21.49 20.68 -22.09
N LEU A 372 -20.31 21.25 -21.91
CA LEU A 372 -20.12 22.66 -21.56
C LEU A 372 -20.59 23.56 -22.71
N GLU A 373 -20.22 23.29 -23.95
CA GLU A 373 -20.64 24.05 -25.13
C GLU A 373 -22.16 24.03 -25.31
N LYS A 374 -22.79 22.84 -25.19
CA LYS A 374 -24.27 22.70 -25.25
C LYS A 374 -25.00 23.50 -24.18
N ASN A 375 -24.35 23.76 -23.03
CA ASN A 375 -24.91 24.59 -21.98
C ASN A 375 -24.46 26.06 -22.02
N GLY A 376 -23.81 26.50 -23.11
CA GLY A 376 -23.40 27.88 -23.32
C GLY A 376 -22.24 28.34 -22.43
N ILE A 377 -21.47 27.42 -21.88
CA ILE A 377 -20.29 27.70 -21.05
C ILE A 377 -19.08 27.78 -21.99
N GLU A 378 -18.65 29.00 -22.30
CA GLU A 378 -17.43 29.22 -23.10
C GLU A 378 -16.20 28.91 -22.26
N PHE A 379 -15.29 28.13 -22.80
CA PHE A 379 -13.98 27.87 -22.18
C PHE A 379 -12.87 27.98 -23.21
N THR A 380 -11.69 28.40 -22.73
CA THR A 380 -10.52 28.57 -23.59
C THR A 380 -9.55 27.44 -23.40
N THR A 381 -9.46 26.53 -24.36
CA THR A 381 -8.41 25.51 -24.37
C THR A 381 -7.03 26.15 -24.56
N SER A 382 -6.05 25.67 -23.80
CA SER A 382 -4.66 26.10 -23.93
C SER A 382 -4.18 25.94 -25.39
N GLN A 383 -3.57 26.97 -25.98
CA GLN A 383 -2.97 26.92 -27.31
C GLN A 383 -1.94 25.78 -27.44
N LYS A 384 -1.27 25.42 -26.33
CA LYS A 384 -0.34 24.29 -26.24
C LYS A 384 -1.05 22.95 -26.42
N ASP A 385 -2.22 22.76 -25.82
CA ASP A 385 -3.01 21.55 -25.97
C ASP A 385 -3.65 21.47 -27.35
N ARG A 386 -4.12 22.59 -27.87
CA ARG A 386 -4.63 22.70 -29.25
C ARG A 386 -3.54 22.35 -30.27
N SER A 387 -2.32 22.81 -30.10
CA SER A 387 -1.20 22.49 -30.99
C SER A 387 -0.76 21.02 -30.92
N LYS A 388 -0.89 20.36 -29.76
CA LYS A 388 -0.67 18.92 -29.62
C LYS A 388 -1.73 18.08 -30.29
N ARG A 389 -2.99 18.52 -30.26
CA ARG A 389 -4.14 17.87 -30.95
C ARG A 389 -3.99 17.93 -32.46
N LEU A 390 -3.44 19.03 -33.01
CA LEU A 390 -3.26 19.27 -34.46
C LEU A 390 -2.04 18.55 -35.07
N ARG A 391 -1.11 18.04 -34.27
CA ARG A 391 0.10 17.35 -34.76
C ARG A 391 -0.13 15.93 -35.28
N TRP A 392 -1.34 15.41 -35.25
CA TRP A 392 -1.69 14.04 -35.65
C TRP A 392 -2.71 13.95 -36.76
N LEU A 393 -2.89 15.05 -37.54
CA LEU A 393 -3.62 15.08 -38.78
C LEU A 393 -2.66 15.08 -39.97
#